data_1fced5370d35ab9068b4fba946f86d50
#
_entry.id   1fced5370d35ab9068b4fba946f86d50
#
_cell.length_a   1.000
_cell.length_b   1.000
_cell.length_c   1.000
_cell.angle_alpha   90.00
_cell.angle_beta   90.00
_cell.angle_gamma   90.00
#
_symmetry.space_group_name_H-M   'P 1'
#
loop_
_entity.id
_entity.type
_entity.pdbx_description
1 polymer ?
#
loop_
_entity_poly.entity_id
_entity_poly.type
_entity_poly.pdbx_seq_one_letter_code
_entity_poly.pdbx_strand_id
1 'polypeptide(L)'
;MKRLWNHGPKALQFFKHLDRHHPSYTHSPSSFDHAVDIAARMRDFNSAWALVGRMRSLRLGPSPKTLAILAERYASNGKPHRAVRTFLSMAEHGIRQDLHSFNTLLDILCKSKRVETAHSLLKTLTSRFRPDTVTYNILANGYCLIKRTPMALRVLKEMVQRGIEPTMVTYNTMLKGYFRSNQIKEAWEFYLEMKKRKCEIDVVTYTTVIHGFGVAGDVKKAKRVFHEMVKEGVVPNVATYNALIQVLCKKDSVENAVVVFEEMAREGVCVPNVVTYNVVIRGLCHVGDMERALGFMERMGEHGLRACVQTYNVVIRYFCDAGEVEKALEVFGKMGDGSCLPNLDTYNVLISAMFVRKKSEDLVVAGKLLMDMVDRGFLPRKFTFNRVLNGLVITGNQDFAKEILRMQSRCGRIVRRLKL
;
A
#
# COMPACT_ATOMS: atom_id res chain seq x y z
N MET A 1 10.13 -16.66 -9.89
CA MET A 1 10.46 -15.53 -9.00
C MET A 1 9.19 -14.82 -8.46
N LYS A 2 8.28 -14.32 -9.30
CA LYS A 2 7.06 -13.62 -8.83
C LYS A 2 6.20 -14.47 -7.87
N ARG A 3 5.96 -15.75 -8.16
CA ARG A 3 5.19 -16.66 -7.28
C ARG A 3 5.88 -16.95 -5.95
N LEU A 4 7.19 -16.87 -5.88
CA LEU A 4 8.00 -17.11 -4.67
C LEU A 4 8.39 -15.81 -3.95
N TRP A 5 7.81 -14.67 -4.34
CA TRP A 5 8.13 -13.34 -3.82
C TRP A 5 8.07 -13.23 -2.29
N ASN A 6 7.09 -13.89 -1.67
CA ASN A 6 6.93 -13.89 -0.22
C ASN A 6 7.88 -14.85 0.51
N HIS A 7 8.56 -15.75 -0.24
CA HIS A 7 9.52 -16.73 0.27
C HIS A 7 10.95 -16.36 -0.13
N GLY A 8 11.43 -15.22 0.36
CA GLY A 8 12.72 -14.67 -0.02
C GLY A 8 13.86 -15.68 -0.09
N PRO A 9 14.13 -16.49 0.96
CA PRO A 9 15.21 -17.50 0.92
C PRO A 9 15.01 -18.56 -0.16
N LYS A 10 13.79 -19.12 -0.29
CA LYS A 10 13.47 -20.13 -1.31
C LYS A 10 13.57 -19.55 -2.72
N ALA A 11 13.13 -18.31 -2.92
CA ALA A 11 13.24 -17.63 -4.21
C ALA A 11 14.69 -17.44 -4.64
N LEU A 12 15.58 -17.04 -3.73
CA LEU A 12 17.01 -16.91 -4.00
C LEU A 12 17.69 -18.27 -4.20
N GLN A 13 17.29 -19.31 -3.44
CA GLN A 13 17.77 -20.67 -3.66
C GLN A 13 17.37 -21.18 -5.05
N PHE A 14 16.13 -20.98 -5.45
CA PHE A 14 15.63 -21.34 -6.78
C PHE A 14 16.37 -20.57 -7.88
N PHE A 15 16.61 -19.26 -7.71
CA PHE A 15 17.40 -18.47 -8.63
C PHE A 15 18.83 -19.04 -8.80
N LYS A 16 19.52 -19.33 -7.69
CA LYS A 16 20.86 -19.91 -7.68
C LYS A 16 20.89 -21.33 -8.24
N HIS A 17 19.83 -22.13 -8.01
CA HIS A 17 19.71 -23.49 -8.54
C HIS A 17 19.66 -23.49 -10.07
N LEU A 18 18.82 -22.63 -10.66
CA LEU A 18 18.75 -22.48 -12.12
C LEU A 18 20.11 -22.06 -12.73
N ASP A 19 20.78 -21.11 -12.09
CA ASP A 19 22.10 -20.61 -12.54
C ASP A 19 23.20 -21.69 -12.51
N ARG A 20 23.09 -22.69 -11.61
CA ARG A 20 24.09 -23.75 -11.44
C ARG A 20 23.80 -25.01 -12.24
N HIS A 21 22.54 -25.40 -12.36
CA HIS A 21 22.15 -26.72 -12.90
C HIS A 21 21.56 -26.66 -14.31
N HIS A 22 21.37 -25.46 -14.86
CA HIS A 22 20.84 -25.28 -16.21
C HIS A 22 21.77 -24.37 -17.04
N PRO A 23 22.92 -24.87 -17.58
CA PRO A 23 23.89 -24.04 -18.29
C PRO A 23 23.35 -23.31 -19.52
N SER A 24 22.30 -23.87 -20.15
CA SER A 24 21.61 -23.25 -21.28
C SER A 24 20.61 -22.16 -20.88
N TYR A 25 20.31 -22.01 -19.59
CA TYR A 25 19.38 -21.01 -19.10
C TYR A 25 20.10 -19.74 -18.66
N THR A 26 19.74 -18.62 -19.26
CA THR A 26 20.25 -17.31 -18.86
C THR A 26 19.13 -16.50 -18.20
N HIS A 27 19.39 -16.01 -17.01
CA HIS A 27 18.46 -15.11 -16.33
C HIS A 27 18.30 -13.80 -17.08
N SER A 28 17.06 -13.34 -17.24
CA SER A 28 16.77 -12.01 -17.79
C SER A 28 17.17 -10.89 -16.79
N PRO A 29 17.45 -9.66 -17.26
CA PRO A 29 17.69 -8.52 -16.37
C PRO A 29 16.57 -8.32 -15.33
N SER A 30 15.32 -8.52 -15.72
CA SER A 30 14.16 -8.45 -14.80
C SER A 30 14.21 -9.52 -13.71
N SER A 31 14.72 -10.72 -13.99
CA SER A 31 14.90 -11.78 -12.99
C SER A 31 15.96 -11.40 -11.97
N PHE A 32 17.05 -10.78 -12.42
CA PHE A 32 18.08 -10.21 -11.54
C PHE A 32 17.53 -9.08 -10.67
N ASP A 33 16.75 -8.14 -11.23
CA ASP A 33 16.10 -7.07 -10.46
C ASP A 33 15.25 -7.63 -9.32
N HIS A 34 14.47 -8.69 -9.59
CA HIS A 34 13.69 -9.37 -8.57
C HIS A 34 14.57 -10.06 -7.51
N ALA A 35 15.66 -10.70 -7.91
CA ALA A 35 16.57 -11.35 -6.98
C ALA A 35 17.30 -10.33 -6.10
N VAL A 36 17.75 -9.21 -6.68
CA VAL A 36 18.36 -8.08 -5.96
C VAL A 36 17.38 -7.48 -4.95
N ASP A 37 16.13 -7.26 -5.35
CA ASP A 37 15.12 -6.73 -4.44
C ASP A 37 14.81 -7.67 -3.27
N ILE A 38 14.70 -8.97 -3.54
CA ILE A 38 14.49 -9.99 -2.49
C ILE A 38 15.66 -10.01 -1.51
N ALA A 39 16.92 -10.06 -1.99
CA ALA A 39 18.11 -10.06 -1.14
C ALA A 39 18.16 -8.77 -0.27
N ALA A 40 17.93 -7.62 -0.90
CA ALA A 40 17.97 -6.33 -0.20
C ALA A 40 16.81 -6.15 0.81
N ARG A 41 15.61 -6.72 0.56
CA ARG A 41 14.52 -6.79 1.55
C ARG A 41 14.89 -7.64 2.76
N MET A 42 15.63 -8.71 2.55
CA MET A 42 16.16 -9.55 3.64
C MET A 42 17.32 -8.88 4.40
N ARG A 43 17.69 -7.64 4.02
CA ARG A 43 18.84 -6.89 4.51
C ARG A 43 20.20 -7.52 4.18
N ASP A 44 20.22 -8.51 3.30
CA ASP A 44 21.45 -9.12 2.76
C ASP A 44 21.94 -8.32 1.56
N PHE A 45 22.50 -7.16 1.84
CA PHE A 45 23.05 -6.28 0.82
C PHE A 45 24.31 -6.83 0.16
N ASN A 46 25.04 -7.72 0.84
CA ASN A 46 26.22 -8.37 0.26
C ASN A 46 25.80 -9.29 -0.90
N SER A 47 24.80 -10.15 -0.67
CA SER A 47 24.23 -10.97 -1.74
C SER A 47 23.60 -10.13 -2.86
N ALA A 48 22.94 -9.02 -2.51
CA ALA A 48 22.36 -8.12 -3.52
C ALA A 48 23.44 -7.51 -4.43
N TRP A 49 24.54 -7.03 -3.89
CA TRP A 49 25.68 -6.52 -4.68
C TRP A 49 26.43 -7.62 -5.45
N ALA A 50 26.53 -8.84 -4.90
CA ALA A 50 27.07 -9.98 -5.62
C ALA A 50 26.23 -10.32 -6.87
N LEU A 51 24.89 -10.20 -6.80
CA LEU A 51 24.02 -10.36 -7.95
C LEU A 51 24.26 -9.28 -9.02
N VAL A 52 24.46 -8.02 -8.62
CA VAL A 52 24.82 -6.92 -9.53
C VAL A 52 26.18 -7.20 -10.19
N GLY A 53 27.16 -7.69 -9.43
CA GLY A 53 28.45 -8.13 -9.98
C GLY A 53 28.29 -9.27 -10.99
N ARG A 54 27.40 -10.23 -10.71
CA ARG A 54 27.08 -11.33 -11.63
C ARG A 54 26.43 -10.83 -12.93
N MET A 55 25.52 -9.83 -12.86
CA MET A 55 24.98 -9.20 -14.09
C MET A 55 26.10 -8.65 -14.98
N ARG A 56 27.11 -8.00 -14.38
CA ARG A 56 28.26 -7.48 -15.13
C ARG A 56 29.07 -8.59 -15.78
N SER A 57 29.36 -9.68 -15.06
CA SER A 57 30.11 -10.82 -15.60
C SER A 57 29.40 -11.48 -16.80
N LEU A 58 28.07 -11.44 -16.82
CA LEU A 58 27.23 -11.93 -17.92
C LEU A 58 27.01 -10.90 -19.04
N ARG A 59 27.69 -9.74 -19.01
CA ARG A 59 27.54 -8.63 -19.96
C ARG A 59 26.11 -8.06 -20.03
N LEU A 60 25.25 -8.34 -19.04
CA LEU A 60 23.89 -7.79 -18.97
C LEU A 60 23.88 -6.34 -18.46
N GLY A 61 24.87 -5.97 -17.62
CA GLY A 61 24.93 -4.67 -16.94
C GLY A 61 23.74 -4.39 -16.02
N PRO A 62 23.93 -3.70 -14.90
CA PRO A 62 22.82 -3.23 -14.10
C PRO A 62 22.10 -2.08 -14.83
N SER A 63 20.77 -2.00 -14.70
CA SER A 63 19.97 -0.91 -15.21
C SER A 63 19.84 0.21 -14.18
N PRO A 64 19.40 1.43 -14.57
CA PRO A 64 19.00 2.48 -13.61
C PRO A 64 18.01 1.97 -12.56
N LYS A 65 17.09 1.07 -12.98
CA LYS A 65 16.10 0.44 -12.11
C LYS A 65 16.74 -0.47 -11.07
N THR A 66 17.75 -1.26 -11.44
CA THR A 66 18.50 -2.15 -10.51
C THR A 66 19.11 -1.33 -9.36
N LEU A 67 19.75 -0.20 -9.69
CA LEU A 67 20.36 0.67 -8.68
C LEU A 67 19.33 1.47 -7.88
N ALA A 68 18.20 1.86 -8.50
CA ALA A 68 17.09 2.50 -7.79
C ALA A 68 16.48 1.54 -6.74
N ILE A 69 16.31 0.25 -7.05
CA ILE A 69 15.87 -0.78 -6.10
C ILE A 69 16.82 -0.83 -4.89
N LEU A 70 18.13 -0.90 -5.11
CA LEU A 70 19.12 -0.91 -4.02
C LEU A 70 19.05 0.38 -3.18
N ALA A 71 18.96 1.54 -3.83
CA ALA A 71 18.85 2.82 -3.15
C ALA A 71 17.58 2.89 -2.28
N GLU A 72 16.43 2.43 -2.81
CA GLU A 72 15.17 2.35 -2.08
C GLU A 72 15.28 1.45 -0.83
N ARG A 73 15.89 0.28 -0.99
CA ARG A 73 16.08 -0.65 0.12
C ARG A 73 17.07 -0.13 1.17
N TYR A 74 18.13 0.57 0.76
CA TYR A 74 19.02 1.25 1.71
C TYR A 74 18.28 2.36 2.47
N ALA A 75 17.54 3.21 1.79
CA ALA A 75 16.80 4.31 2.42
C ALA A 75 15.73 3.80 3.39
N SER A 76 14.94 2.79 3.00
CA SER A 76 13.91 2.17 3.84
C SER A 76 14.48 1.42 5.06
N ASN A 77 15.73 0.93 4.96
CA ASN A 77 16.46 0.34 6.10
C ASN A 77 17.24 1.37 6.95
N GLY A 78 16.95 2.66 6.80
CA GLY A 78 17.57 3.71 7.61
C GLY A 78 19.02 4.04 7.24
N LYS A 79 19.46 3.67 6.02
CA LYS A 79 20.82 3.92 5.52
C LYS A 79 20.82 4.89 4.32
N PRO A 80 20.33 6.15 4.48
CA PRO A 80 20.18 7.08 3.36
C PRO A 80 21.50 7.42 2.67
N HIS A 81 22.62 7.50 3.42
CA HIS A 81 23.93 7.79 2.80
C HIS A 81 24.35 6.68 1.83
N ARG A 82 24.00 5.41 2.10
CA ARG A 82 24.24 4.30 1.16
C ARG A 82 23.36 4.40 -0.07
N ALA A 83 22.12 4.89 0.07
CA ALA A 83 21.26 5.16 -1.08
C ALA A 83 21.89 6.24 -1.99
N VAL A 84 22.37 7.34 -1.39
CA VAL A 84 23.08 8.41 -2.13
C VAL A 84 24.35 7.86 -2.78
N ARG A 85 25.16 7.08 -2.05
CA ARG A 85 26.38 6.45 -2.62
C ARG A 85 26.06 5.53 -3.80
N THR A 86 24.96 4.77 -3.72
CA THR A 86 24.52 3.91 -4.83
C THR A 86 24.18 4.74 -6.08
N PHE A 87 23.55 5.90 -5.91
CA PHE A 87 23.31 6.83 -7.02
C PHE A 87 24.61 7.40 -7.57
N LEU A 88 25.52 7.85 -6.70
CA LEU A 88 26.80 8.41 -7.14
C LEU A 88 27.67 7.39 -7.88
N SER A 89 27.59 6.10 -7.53
CA SER A 89 28.32 5.01 -8.21
C SER A 89 27.70 4.57 -9.55
N MET A 90 26.58 5.17 -10.00
CA MET A 90 25.97 4.81 -11.29
C MET A 90 26.95 4.92 -12.45
N ALA A 91 27.80 5.96 -12.45
CA ALA A 91 28.82 6.15 -13.50
C ALA A 91 29.86 5.00 -13.54
N GLU A 92 30.24 4.44 -12.38
CA GLU A 92 31.15 3.30 -12.27
C GLU A 92 30.55 2.02 -12.90
N HIS A 93 29.23 2.00 -13.06
CA HIS A 93 28.48 0.92 -13.69
C HIS A 93 28.10 1.23 -15.17
N GLY A 94 28.64 2.31 -15.74
CA GLY A 94 28.34 2.73 -17.11
C GLY A 94 26.95 3.35 -17.29
N ILE A 95 26.29 3.73 -16.20
CA ILE A 95 24.94 4.32 -16.22
C ILE A 95 25.06 5.85 -16.10
N ARG A 96 24.52 6.58 -17.08
CA ARG A 96 24.50 8.04 -17.06
C ARG A 96 23.58 8.54 -15.95
N GLN A 97 24.10 9.45 -15.16
CA GLN A 97 23.31 10.19 -14.19
C GLN A 97 22.65 11.38 -14.88
N ASP A 98 21.34 11.40 -14.90
CA ASP A 98 20.51 12.47 -15.45
C ASP A 98 19.53 13.03 -14.40
N LEU A 99 18.76 14.05 -14.75
CA LEU A 99 17.77 14.64 -13.87
C LEU A 99 16.69 13.64 -13.45
N HIS A 100 16.32 12.69 -14.34
CA HIS A 100 15.32 11.68 -14.03
C HIS A 100 15.80 10.73 -12.91
N SER A 101 17.02 10.21 -13.02
CA SER A 101 17.62 9.34 -12.00
C SER A 101 17.87 10.09 -10.68
N PHE A 102 18.19 11.39 -10.75
CA PHE A 102 18.31 12.24 -9.59
C PHE A 102 16.95 12.48 -8.91
N ASN A 103 15.90 12.80 -9.67
CA ASN A 103 14.53 12.91 -9.16
C ASN A 103 14.04 11.59 -8.52
N THR A 104 14.42 10.44 -9.11
CA THR A 104 14.14 9.12 -8.52
C THR A 104 14.79 8.97 -7.14
N LEU A 105 16.06 9.36 -6.98
CA LEU A 105 16.74 9.33 -5.67
C LEU A 105 16.05 10.26 -4.66
N LEU A 106 15.71 11.49 -5.07
CA LEU A 106 15.01 12.44 -4.19
C LEU A 106 13.66 11.88 -3.73
N ASP A 107 12.88 11.26 -4.63
CA ASP A 107 11.59 10.64 -4.31
C ASP A 107 11.76 9.47 -3.31
N ILE A 108 12.77 8.61 -3.52
CA ILE A 108 13.12 7.52 -2.60
C ILE A 108 13.44 8.05 -1.20
N LEU A 109 14.25 9.11 -1.09
CA LEU A 109 14.59 9.72 0.17
C LEU A 109 13.37 10.35 0.86
N CYS A 110 12.52 11.05 0.10
CA CYS A 110 11.28 11.65 0.60
C CYS A 110 10.29 10.62 1.11
N LYS A 111 10.06 9.54 0.37
CA LYS A 111 9.18 8.42 0.78
C LYS A 111 9.72 7.69 2.02
N SER A 112 11.03 7.63 2.17
CA SER A 112 11.70 7.09 3.36
C SER A 112 11.78 8.08 4.54
N LYS A 113 11.06 9.21 4.47
CA LYS A 113 11.02 10.28 5.49
C LYS A 113 12.38 10.94 5.74
N ARG A 114 13.28 10.94 4.75
CA ARG A 114 14.61 11.58 4.80
C ARG A 114 14.65 12.86 3.94
N VAL A 115 13.63 13.70 4.13
CA VAL A 115 13.40 14.87 3.27
C VAL A 115 14.49 15.93 3.41
N GLU A 116 15.03 16.12 4.62
CA GLU A 116 16.15 17.06 4.82
C GLU A 116 17.40 16.63 4.05
N THR A 117 17.69 15.32 4.02
CA THR A 117 18.79 14.77 3.21
C THR A 117 18.54 15.00 1.72
N ALA A 118 17.32 14.80 1.24
CA ALA A 118 16.96 15.07 -0.16
C ALA A 118 17.11 16.56 -0.50
N HIS A 119 16.66 17.46 0.38
CA HIS A 119 16.73 18.90 0.17
C HIS A 119 18.18 19.41 0.21
N SER A 120 19.01 18.93 1.14
CA SER A 120 20.44 19.23 1.18
C SER A 120 21.15 18.76 -0.09
N LEU A 121 20.83 17.56 -0.56
CA LEU A 121 21.38 16.99 -1.79
C LEU A 121 21.00 17.81 -3.03
N LEU A 122 19.75 18.30 -3.11
CA LEU A 122 19.33 19.21 -4.16
C LEU A 122 20.20 20.48 -4.17
N LYS A 123 20.37 21.12 -3.01
CA LYS A 123 21.19 22.34 -2.90
C LYS A 123 22.65 22.12 -3.36
N THR A 124 23.22 20.97 -2.99
CA THR A 124 24.61 20.62 -3.34
C THR A 124 24.78 20.35 -4.83
N LEU A 125 23.80 19.71 -5.47
CA LEU A 125 23.89 19.24 -6.86
C LEU A 125 23.10 20.09 -7.86
N THR A 126 22.60 21.26 -7.46
CA THR A 126 21.83 22.17 -8.32
C THR A 126 22.60 22.61 -9.57
N SER A 127 23.91 22.80 -9.47
CA SER A 127 24.76 23.16 -10.62
C SER A 127 24.89 22.00 -11.64
N ARG A 128 24.81 20.75 -11.16
CA ARG A 128 24.94 19.57 -12.01
C ARG A 128 23.61 19.14 -12.63
N PHE A 129 22.54 19.18 -11.83
CA PHE A 129 21.19 18.82 -12.26
C PHE A 129 20.30 20.05 -12.11
N ARG A 130 19.92 20.68 -13.23
CA ARG A 130 19.00 21.83 -13.20
C ARG A 130 17.62 21.36 -12.71
N PRO A 131 17.17 21.78 -11.52
CA PRO A 131 15.88 21.35 -11.00
C PRO A 131 14.73 21.83 -11.89
N ASP A 132 13.72 20.99 -12.03
CA ASP A 132 12.49 21.28 -12.76
C ASP A 132 11.27 21.26 -11.81
N THR A 133 10.08 21.47 -12.37
CA THR A 133 8.80 21.39 -11.63
C THR A 133 8.65 20.04 -10.91
N VAL A 134 9.10 18.94 -11.51
CA VAL A 134 9.02 17.59 -10.90
C VAL A 134 9.90 17.51 -9.66
N THR A 135 11.12 18.05 -9.73
CA THR A 135 12.07 18.08 -8.60
C THR A 135 11.46 18.78 -7.38
N TYR A 136 10.87 19.97 -7.58
CA TYR A 136 10.25 20.75 -6.49
C TYR A 136 8.99 20.07 -5.97
N ASN A 137 8.18 19.46 -6.84
CA ASN A 137 6.99 18.70 -6.43
C ASN A 137 7.34 17.49 -5.57
N ILE A 138 8.44 16.80 -5.87
CA ILE A 138 8.94 15.68 -5.04
C ILE A 138 9.31 16.16 -3.63
N LEU A 139 10.03 17.26 -3.52
CA LEU A 139 10.42 17.81 -2.21
C LEU A 139 9.22 18.34 -1.43
N ALA A 140 8.33 19.10 -2.08
CA ALA A 140 7.10 19.59 -1.46
C ALA A 140 6.25 18.43 -0.93
N ASN A 141 6.05 17.38 -1.74
CA ASN A 141 5.36 16.16 -1.31
C ASN A 141 6.09 15.48 -0.14
N GLY A 142 7.42 15.43 -0.17
CA GLY A 142 8.22 14.88 0.91
C GLY A 142 7.94 15.58 2.25
N TYR A 143 7.96 16.92 2.27
CA TYR A 143 7.62 17.68 3.47
C TYR A 143 6.16 17.50 3.90
N CYS A 144 5.23 17.41 2.95
CA CYS A 144 3.83 17.07 3.23
C CYS A 144 3.66 15.68 3.83
N LEU A 145 4.47 14.69 3.41
CA LEU A 145 4.46 13.33 3.97
C LEU A 145 4.87 13.28 5.44
N ILE A 146 5.81 14.13 5.85
CA ILE A 146 6.26 14.25 7.25
C ILE A 146 5.49 15.32 8.04
N LYS A 147 4.39 15.84 7.48
CA LYS A 147 3.51 16.86 8.07
C LYS A 147 4.21 18.20 8.39
N ARG A 148 5.23 18.57 7.62
CA ARG A 148 5.93 19.85 7.74
C ARG A 148 5.51 20.80 6.62
N THR A 149 4.23 21.15 6.55
CA THR A 149 3.64 22.04 5.54
C THR A 149 4.31 23.40 5.43
N PRO A 150 4.78 24.07 6.52
CA PRO A 150 5.53 25.32 6.38
C PRO A 150 6.82 25.17 5.55
N MET A 151 7.49 24.01 5.63
CA MET A 151 8.67 23.74 4.81
C MET A 151 8.29 23.46 3.35
N ALA A 152 7.16 22.77 3.11
CA ALA A 152 6.65 22.60 1.75
C ALA A 152 6.31 23.95 1.09
N LEU A 153 5.74 24.90 1.84
CA LEU A 153 5.52 26.28 1.36
C LEU A 153 6.83 27.01 1.03
N ARG A 154 7.89 26.82 1.82
CA ARG A 154 9.21 27.39 1.52
C ARG A 154 9.77 26.83 0.22
N VAL A 155 9.62 25.52 0.00
CA VAL A 155 10.01 24.87 -1.26
C VAL A 155 9.24 25.45 -2.44
N LEU A 156 7.92 25.67 -2.29
CA LEU A 156 7.10 26.33 -3.32
C LEU A 156 7.57 27.76 -3.61
N LYS A 157 7.89 28.54 -2.56
CA LYS A 157 8.43 29.89 -2.73
C LYS A 157 9.78 29.88 -3.44
N GLU A 158 10.68 28.96 -3.08
CA GLU A 158 11.98 28.78 -3.74
C GLU A 158 11.80 28.44 -5.23
N MET A 159 10.84 27.57 -5.56
CA MET A 159 10.49 27.21 -6.93
C MET A 159 10.14 28.45 -7.76
N VAL A 160 9.22 29.30 -7.25
CA VAL A 160 8.80 30.54 -7.91
C VAL A 160 9.96 31.54 -8.02
N GLN A 161 10.78 31.71 -6.97
CA GLN A 161 11.94 32.61 -7.00
C GLN A 161 12.97 32.20 -8.05
N ARG A 162 13.05 30.94 -8.42
CA ARG A 162 13.89 30.42 -9.51
C ARG A 162 13.27 30.51 -10.89
N GLY A 163 12.10 31.12 -11.01
CA GLY A 163 11.37 31.25 -12.27
C GLY A 163 10.71 29.96 -12.75
N ILE A 164 10.53 28.98 -11.86
CA ILE A 164 9.83 27.74 -12.20
C ILE A 164 8.37 27.88 -11.77
N GLU A 165 7.45 27.80 -12.73
CA GLU A 165 6.03 27.98 -12.46
C GLU A 165 5.41 26.75 -11.79
N PRO A 166 4.64 26.96 -10.70
CA PRO A 166 3.83 25.91 -10.08
C PRO A 166 2.73 25.43 -11.03
N THR A 167 2.52 24.12 -11.08
CA THR A 167 1.45 23.48 -11.84
C THR A 167 0.30 23.03 -10.93
N MET A 168 -0.81 22.59 -11.51
CA MET A 168 -1.91 21.98 -10.72
C MET A 168 -1.44 20.82 -9.85
N VAL A 169 -0.43 20.05 -10.31
CA VAL A 169 0.21 18.99 -9.50
C VAL A 169 0.85 19.59 -8.24
N THR A 170 1.49 20.75 -8.34
CA THR A 170 2.11 21.45 -7.20
C THR A 170 1.03 21.89 -6.20
N TYR A 171 -0.02 22.53 -6.69
CA TYR A 171 -1.14 22.99 -5.84
C TYR A 171 -1.87 21.80 -5.16
N ASN A 172 -2.16 20.74 -5.91
CA ASN A 172 -2.77 19.54 -5.38
C ASN A 172 -1.89 18.84 -4.34
N THR A 173 -0.57 18.88 -4.49
CA THR A 173 0.38 18.38 -3.49
C THR A 173 0.30 19.17 -2.19
N MET A 174 0.19 20.50 -2.27
CA MET A 174 0.01 21.38 -1.10
C MET A 174 -1.33 21.13 -0.40
N LEU A 175 -2.44 21.02 -1.14
CA LEU A 175 -3.75 20.70 -0.59
C LEU A 175 -3.73 19.37 0.17
N LYS A 176 -3.16 18.32 -0.44
CA LYS A 176 -2.96 17.01 0.22
C LYS A 176 -2.12 17.14 1.50
N GLY A 177 -1.11 17.99 1.47
CA GLY A 177 -0.25 18.28 2.62
C GLY A 177 -1.01 18.93 3.77
N TYR A 178 -1.80 19.95 3.51
CA TYR A 178 -2.64 20.61 4.52
C TYR A 178 -3.64 19.65 5.15
N PHE A 179 -4.40 18.90 4.35
CA PHE A 179 -5.35 17.92 4.87
C PHE A 179 -4.66 16.82 5.70
N ARG A 180 -3.51 16.31 5.25
CA ARG A 180 -2.73 15.29 5.99
C ARG A 180 -2.19 15.82 7.32
N SER A 181 -1.90 17.11 7.40
CA SER A 181 -1.42 17.79 8.61
C SER A 181 -2.56 18.24 9.52
N ASN A 182 -3.83 17.94 9.15
CA ASN A 182 -5.03 18.39 9.83
C ASN A 182 -5.19 19.93 9.87
N GLN A 183 -4.61 20.63 8.91
CA GLN A 183 -4.69 22.09 8.71
C GLN A 183 -5.84 22.40 7.76
N ILE A 184 -7.08 22.20 8.25
CA ILE A 184 -8.30 22.22 7.43
C ILE A 184 -8.67 23.62 6.98
N LYS A 185 -8.45 24.63 7.87
CA LYS A 185 -8.72 26.03 7.56
C LYS A 185 -7.78 26.51 6.44
N GLU A 186 -6.48 26.24 6.59
CA GLU A 186 -5.45 26.60 5.63
C GLU A 186 -5.67 25.89 4.28
N ALA A 187 -6.13 24.63 4.31
CA ALA A 187 -6.51 23.90 3.08
C ALA A 187 -7.64 24.60 2.34
N TRP A 188 -8.67 25.08 3.08
CA TRP A 188 -9.79 25.77 2.50
C TRP A 188 -9.39 27.15 1.94
N GLU A 189 -8.63 27.93 2.71
CA GLU A 189 -8.11 29.24 2.27
C GLU A 189 -7.24 29.10 1.02
N PHE A 190 -6.39 28.07 1.00
CA PHE A 190 -5.53 27.79 -0.15
C PHE A 190 -6.36 27.41 -1.39
N TYR A 191 -7.40 26.60 -1.25
CA TYR A 191 -8.33 26.25 -2.34
C TYR A 191 -9.06 27.51 -2.86
N LEU A 192 -9.56 28.38 -1.97
CA LEU A 192 -10.20 29.63 -2.37
C LEU A 192 -9.22 30.60 -3.08
N GLU A 193 -7.96 30.63 -2.64
CA GLU A 193 -6.93 31.44 -3.29
C GLU A 193 -6.64 30.93 -4.72
N MET A 194 -6.59 29.60 -4.92
CA MET A 194 -6.47 29.02 -6.27
C MET A 194 -7.61 29.49 -7.17
N LYS A 195 -8.87 29.52 -6.67
CA LYS A 195 -10.02 30.02 -7.42
C LYS A 195 -9.92 31.50 -7.74
N LYS A 196 -9.51 32.34 -6.78
CA LYS A 196 -9.27 33.78 -7.01
C LYS A 196 -8.24 34.04 -8.10
N ARG A 197 -7.19 33.23 -8.17
CA ARG A 197 -6.14 33.31 -9.20
C ARG A 197 -6.59 32.75 -10.54
N LYS A 198 -7.87 32.36 -10.68
CA LYS A 198 -8.43 31.76 -11.91
C LYS A 198 -7.64 30.54 -12.39
N CYS A 199 -7.04 29.79 -11.44
CA CYS A 199 -6.48 28.49 -11.79
C CYS A 199 -7.61 27.58 -12.31
N GLU A 200 -7.36 26.87 -13.40
CA GLU A 200 -8.29 25.86 -13.91
C GLU A 200 -8.39 24.68 -12.94
N ILE A 201 -9.41 24.71 -12.09
CA ILE A 201 -9.63 23.66 -11.07
C ILE A 201 -10.06 22.37 -11.79
N ASP A 202 -9.20 21.35 -11.72
CA ASP A 202 -9.41 20.06 -12.38
C ASP A 202 -10.14 19.05 -11.48
N VAL A 203 -10.55 17.93 -12.08
CA VAL A 203 -11.20 16.81 -11.37
C VAL A 203 -10.34 16.29 -10.19
N VAL A 204 -9.00 16.33 -10.32
CA VAL A 204 -8.08 15.87 -9.28
C VAL A 204 -8.10 16.81 -8.07
N THR A 205 -8.19 18.11 -8.31
CA THR A 205 -8.31 19.12 -7.26
C THR A 205 -9.62 18.96 -6.50
N TYR A 206 -10.76 18.90 -7.21
CA TYR A 206 -12.07 18.67 -6.58
C TYR A 206 -12.07 17.39 -5.76
N THR A 207 -11.62 16.26 -6.33
CA THR A 207 -11.53 14.97 -5.63
C THR A 207 -10.64 15.05 -4.39
N THR A 208 -9.52 15.77 -4.47
CA THR A 208 -8.61 15.97 -3.32
C THR A 208 -9.27 16.75 -2.19
N VAL A 209 -10.02 17.80 -2.52
CA VAL A 209 -10.72 18.65 -1.52
C VAL A 209 -11.88 17.90 -0.91
N ILE A 210 -12.70 17.19 -1.72
CA ILE A 210 -13.82 16.35 -1.23
C ILE A 210 -13.29 15.29 -0.27
N HIS A 211 -12.27 14.54 -0.67
CA HIS A 211 -11.65 13.51 0.18
C HIS A 211 -11.05 14.12 1.45
N GLY A 212 -10.37 15.26 1.34
CA GLY A 212 -9.75 15.95 2.46
C GLY A 212 -10.77 16.39 3.52
N PHE A 213 -11.87 17.01 3.12
CA PHE A 213 -12.96 17.35 4.03
C PHE A 213 -13.62 16.10 4.61
N GLY A 214 -13.74 15.03 3.83
CA GLY A 214 -14.26 13.76 4.33
C GLY A 214 -13.41 13.15 5.42
N VAL A 215 -12.09 13.15 5.27
CA VAL A 215 -11.17 12.68 6.32
C VAL A 215 -11.26 13.57 7.56
N ALA A 216 -11.41 14.88 7.37
CA ALA A 216 -11.59 15.86 8.46
C ALA A 216 -12.96 15.75 9.16
N GLY A 217 -13.94 15.06 8.56
CA GLY A 217 -15.28 14.91 9.08
C GLY A 217 -16.24 16.05 8.73
N ASP A 218 -15.85 16.98 7.87
CA ASP A 218 -16.71 18.08 7.38
C ASP A 218 -17.49 17.64 6.13
N VAL A 219 -18.53 16.82 6.37
CA VAL A 219 -19.40 16.29 5.32
C VAL A 219 -20.09 17.40 4.54
N LYS A 220 -20.51 18.49 5.23
CA LYS A 220 -21.21 19.60 4.60
C LYS A 220 -20.35 20.27 3.52
N LYS A 221 -19.07 20.53 3.83
CA LYS A 221 -18.15 21.09 2.85
C LYS A 221 -17.84 20.11 1.73
N ALA A 222 -17.66 18.81 2.03
CA ALA A 222 -17.44 17.80 1.01
C ALA A 222 -18.60 17.75 -0.02
N LYS A 223 -19.85 17.70 0.46
CA LYS A 223 -21.06 17.76 -0.39
C LYS A 223 -21.11 19.07 -1.19
N ARG A 224 -20.85 20.21 -0.55
CA ARG A 224 -20.86 21.53 -1.21
C ARG A 224 -19.85 21.57 -2.36
N VAL A 225 -18.64 21.10 -2.14
CA VAL A 225 -17.58 21.09 -3.18
C VAL A 225 -17.93 20.12 -4.32
N PHE A 226 -18.59 19.01 -4.05
CA PHE A 226 -19.08 18.11 -5.10
C PHE A 226 -20.15 18.78 -5.95
N HIS A 227 -21.15 19.44 -5.35
CA HIS A 227 -22.18 20.19 -6.11
C HIS A 227 -21.58 21.36 -6.89
N GLU A 228 -20.57 22.03 -6.32
CA GLU A 228 -19.85 23.10 -7.02
C GLU A 228 -19.15 22.57 -8.26
N MET A 229 -18.47 21.41 -8.14
CA MET A 229 -17.82 20.73 -9.27
C MET A 229 -18.78 20.47 -10.44
N VAL A 230 -19.96 19.90 -10.12
CA VAL A 230 -21.01 19.62 -11.13
C VAL A 230 -21.54 20.92 -11.73
N LYS A 231 -21.78 21.94 -10.91
CA LYS A 231 -22.29 23.24 -11.37
C LYS A 231 -21.31 23.97 -12.30
N GLU A 232 -20.02 23.81 -12.05
CA GLU A 232 -18.96 24.39 -12.93
C GLU A 232 -18.71 23.55 -14.19
N GLY A 233 -19.49 22.51 -14.44
CA GLY A 233 -19.41 21.66 -15.63
C GLY A 233 -18.24 20.67 -15.61
N VAL A 234 -17.57 20.51 -14.46
CA VAL A 234 -16.48 19.53 -14.30
C VAL A 234 -17.10 18.17 -13.99
N VAL A 235 -16.98 17.23 -14.92
CA VAL A 235 -17.60 15.90 -14.78
C VAL A 235 -16.89 15.07 -13.70
N PRO A 236 -17.63 14.62 -12.66
CA PRO A 236 -17.05 13.73 -11.65
C PRO A 236 -16.62 12.39 -12.25
N ASN A 237 -15.49 11.87 -11.82
CA ASN A 237 -15.02 10.54 -12.18
C ASN A 237 -15.28 9.53 -11.06
N VAL A 238 -14.98 8.25 -11.32
CA VAL A 238 -15.13 7.15 -10.32
C VAL A 238 -14.41 7.45 -9.01
N ALA A 239 -13.24 8.11 -9.06
CA ALA A 239 -12.50 8.47 -7.85
C ALA A 239 -13.21 9.55 -7.03
N THR A 240 -13.88 10.51 -7.71
CA THR A 240 -14.67 11.56 -7.04
C THR A 240 -15.90 10.98 -6.36
N TYR A 241 -16.66 10.12 -7.04
CA TYR A 241 -17.79 9.41 -6.44
C TYR A 241 -17.33 8.54 -5.26
N ASN A 242 -16.27 7.77 -5.42
CA ASN A 242 -15.71 6.96 -4.33
C ASN A 242 -15.30 7.79 -3.12
N ALA A 243 -14.73 8.97 -3.33
CA ALA A 243 -14.37 9.88 -2.25
C ALA A 243 -15.62 10.36 -1.50
N LEU A 244 -16.68 10.78 -2.22
CA LEU A 244 -17.93 11.23 -1.62
C LEU A 244 -18.67 10.10 -0.89
N ILE A 245 -18.84 8.93 -1.54
CA ILE A 245 -19.49 7.76 -0.93
C ILE A 245 -18.75 7.34 0.35
N GLN A 246 -17.39 7.33 0.32
CA GLN A 246 -16.60 7.01 1.51
C GLN A 246 -16.83 7.98 2.67
N VAL A 247 -17.00 9.27 2.38
CA VAL A 247 -17.31 10.30 3.37
C VAL A 247 -18.67 10.05 4.00
N LEU A 248 -19.66 9.80 3.16
CA LEU A 248 -21.05 9.54 3.58
C LEU A 248 -21.13 8.30 4.47
N CYS A 249 -20.52 7.18 4.03
CA CYS A 249 -20.47 5.93 4.82
C CYS A 249 -19.84 6.10 6.20
N LYS A 250 -18.85 7.00 6.35
CA LYS A 250 -18.11 7.12 7.60
C LYS A 250 -18.66 8.15 8.57
N LYS A 251 -19.29 9.20 8.06
CA LYS A 251 -19.55 10.43 8.84
C LYS A 251 -20.96 10.99 8.69
N ASP A 252 -21.76 10.44 7.81
CA ASP A 252 -23.13 10.90 7.57
C ASP A 252 -24.12 9.74 7.73
N SER A 253 -24.61 9.23 6.64
CA SER A 253 -25.55 8.11 6.60
C SER A 253 -25.18 7.20 5.43
N VAL A 254 -25.26 5.91 5.68
CA VAL A 254 -25.04 4.91 4.63
C VAL A 254 -26.13 4.97 3.57
N GLU A 255 -27.36 5.38 3.93
CA GLU A 255 -28.46 5.59 3.00
C GLU A 255 -28.10 6.66 1.97
N ASN A 256 -27.55 7.80 2.43
CA ASN A 256 -27.08 8.86 1.53
C ASN A 256 -25.93 8.37 0.62
N ALA A 257 -25.08 7.50 1.13
CA ALA A 257 -24.01 6.88 0.33
C ALA A 257 -24.58 5.96 -0.75
N VAL A 258 -25.61 5.18 -0.42
CA VAL A 258 -26.30 4.31 -1.38
C VAL A 258 -27.02 5.14 -2.44
N VAL A 259 -27.69 6.24 -2.06
CA VAL A 259 -28.32 7.15 -3.03
C VAL A 259 -27.29 7.66 -4.06
N VAL A 260 -26.14 8.14 -3.59
CA VAL A 260 -25.06 8.61 -4.49
C VAL A 260 -24.48 7.47 -5.36
N PHE A 261 -24.42 6.25 -4.81
CA PHE A 261 -24.03 5.08 -5.60
C PHE A 261 -25.05 4.80 -6.72
N GLU A 262 -26.35 4.85 -6.42
CA GLU A 262 -27.40 4.61 -7.41
C GLU A 262 -27.46 5.74 -8.47
N GLU A 263 -27.21 6.98 -8.08
CA GLU A 263 -27.07 8.11 -9.02
C GLU A 263 -25.91 7.86 -9.98
N MET A 264 -24.72 7.50 -9.46
CA MET A 264 -23.55 7.15 -10.26
C MET A 264 -23.86 6.05 -11.28
N ALA A 265 -24.61 5.01 -10.86
CA ALA A 265 -24.96 3.88 -11.71
C ALA A 265 -26.00 4.24 -12.80
N ARG A 266 -26.95 5.14 -12.49
CA ARG A 266 -28.04 5.56 -13.42
C ARG A 266 -27.58 6.50 -14.51
N GLU A 267 -26.71 7.44 -14.19
CA GLU A 267 -26.29 8.48 -15.12
C GLU A 267 -25.42 7.94 -16.27
N GLY A 268 -24.93 6.70 -16.19
CA GLY A 268 -24.10 6.06 -17.23
C GLY A 268 -22.76 6.74 -17.52
N VAL A 269 -22.50 7.87 -16.84
CA VAL A 269 -21.24 8.64 -16.98
C VAL A 269 -20.10 7.95 -16.27
N CYS A 270 -20.39 7.29 -15.15
CA CYS A 270 -19.41 6.59 -14.33
C CYS A 270 -19.92 5.22 -13.88
N VAL A 271 -19.36 4.15 -14.42
CA VAL A 271 -19.71 2.78 -14.00
C VAL A 271 -19.03 2.46 -12.66
N PRO A 272 -19.80 2.05 -11.62
CA PRO A 272 -19.22 1.59 -10.35
C PRO A 272 -18.23 0.45 -10.57
N ASN A 273 -17.06 0.53 -9.96
CA ASN A 273 -16.04 -0.51 -10.02
C ASN A 273 -15.94 -1.28 -8.70
N VAL A 274 -15.07 -2.28 -8.65
CA VAL A 274 -14.80 -3.09 -7.42
C VAL A 274 -14.54 -2.22 -6.20
N VAL A 275 -13.84 -1.08 -6.35
CA VAL A 275 -13.54 -0.17 -5.24
C VAL A 275 -14.81 0.51 -4.75
N THR A 276 -15.69 0.95 -5.67
CA THR A 276 -16.99 1.59 -5.34
C THR A 276 -17.86 0.64 -4.51
N TYR A 277 -18.03 -0.61 -4.99
CA TYR A 277 -18.75 -1.65 -4.26
C TYR A 277 -18.14 -1.90 -2.87
N ASN A 278 -16.83 -2.04 -2.78
CA ASN A 278 -16.14 -2.26 -1.50
C ASN A 278 -16.33 -1.13 -0.49
N VAL A 279 -16.46 0.12 -0.95
CA VAL A 279 -16.72 1.26 -0.06
C VAL A 279 -18.14 1.17 0.52
N VAL A 280 -19.15 0.86 -0.32
CA VAL A 280 -20.54 0.71 0.12
C VAL A 280 -20.69 -0.50 1.05
N ILE A 281 -20.18 -1.67 0.64
CA ILE A 281 -20.21 -2.90 1.45
C ILE A 281 -19.59 -2.63 2.82
N ARG A 282 -18.44 -1.96 2.88
CA ARG A 282 -17.81 -1.58 4.16
C ARG A 282 -18.68 -0.65 4.98
N GLY A 283 -19.35 0.31 4.36
CA GLY A 283 -20.28 1.20 5.02
C GLY A 283 -21.45 0.46 5.66
N LEU A 284 -22.08 -0.45 4.90
CA LEU A 284 -23.18 -1.30 5.35
C LEU A 284 -22.74 -2.23 6.49
N CYS A 285 -21.59 -2.90 6.35
CA CYS A 285 -21.00 -3.70 7.43
C CYS A 285 -20.78 -2.85 8.71
N HIS A 286 -20.36 -1.61 8.57
CA HIS A 286 -20.07 -0.75 9.73
C HIS A 286 -21.32 -0.37 10.53
N VAL A 287 -22.47 -0.24 9.86
CA VAL A 287 -23.77 0.01 10.54
C VAL A 287 -24.51 -1.28 10.91
N GLY A 288 -23.97 -2.45 10.58
CA GLY A 288 -24.57 -3.75 10.92
C GLY A 288 -25.58 -4.27 9.91
N ASP A 289 -25.76 -3.60 8.78
CA ASP A 289 -26.69 -4.03 7.73
C ASP A 289 -26.04 -5.08 6.81
N MET A 290 -25.96 -6.30 7.32
CA MET A 290 -25.31 -7.41 6.60
C MET A 290 -26.12 -7.94 5.43
N GLU A 291 -27.44 -7.88 5.53
CA GLU A 291 -28.30 -8.35 4.45
C GLU A 291 -28.04 -7.54 3.18
N ARG A 292 -28.04 -6.22 3.30
CA ARG A 292 -27.73 -5.33 2.18
C ARG A 292 -26.27 -5.44 1.74
N ALA A 293 -25.32 -5.62 2.69
CA ALA A 293 -23.92 -5.80 2.34
C ALA A 293 -23.66 -7.03 1.46
N LEU A 294 -24.32 -8.17 1.78
CA LEU A 294 -24.26 -9.39 0.98
C LEU A 294 -24.98 -9.21 -0.36
N GLY A 295 -26.14 -8.54 -0.38
CA GLY A 295 -26.85 -8.20 -1.62
C GLY A 295 -25.99 -7.34 -2.55
N PHE A 296 -25.19 -6.39 -2.02
CA PHE A 296 -24.22 -5.63 -2.83
C PHE A 296 -23.07 -6.50 -3.37
N MET A 297 -22.66 -7.56 -2.65
CA MET A 297 -21.68 -8.54 -3.18
C MET A 297 -22.26 -9.36 -4.32
N GLU A 298 -23.52 -9.80 -4.21
CA GLU A 298 -24.22 -10.54 -5.27
C GLU A 298 -24.40 -9.66 -6.50
N ARG A 299 -24.93 -8.47 -6.31
CA ARG A 299 -25.11 -7.47 -7.39
C ARG A 299 -23.79 -7.13 -8.09
N MET A 300 -22.67 -7.06 -7.36
CA MET A 300 -21.35 -6.91 -7.94
C MET A 300 -21.03 -8.05 -8.92
N GLY A 301 -21.37 -9.30 -8.56
CA GLY A 301 -21.22 -10.49 -9.41
C GLY A 301 -22.09 -10.42 -10.67
N GLU A 302 -23.34 -9.99 -10.54
CA GLU A 302 -24.28 -9.80 -11.66
C GLU A 302 -23.78 -8.79 -12.70
N HIS A 303 -23.06 -7.75 -12.24
CA HIS A 303 -22.40 -6.79 -13.11
C HIS A 303 -21.04 -7.28 -13.67
N GLY A 304 -20.72 -8.56 -13.56
CA GLY A 304 -19.48 -9.17 -14.04
C GLY A 304 -18.24 -8.77 -13.28
N LEU A 305 -18.38 -8.11 -12.12
CA LEU A 305 -17.27 -7.73 -11.25
C LEU A 305 -16.98 -8.86 -10.25
N ARG A 306 -15.74 -9.35 -10.24
CA ARG A 306 -15.34 -10.39 -9.30
C ARG A 306 -14.95 -9.77 -7.95
N ALA A 307 -15.54 -10.31 -6.87
CA ALA A 307 -15.13 -9.96 -5.52
C ALA A 307 -13.64 -10.29 -5.31
N CYS A 308 -12.89 -9.30 -4.84
CA CYS A 308 -11.46 -9.45 -4.58
C CYS A 308 -11.20 -9.79 -3.09
N VAL A 309 -9.96 -10.12 -2.75
CA VAL A 309 -9.56 -10.42 -1.36
C VAL A 309 -9.99 -9.31 -0.39
N GLN A 310 -9.99 -8.06 -0.82
CA GLN A 310 -10.41 -6.93 0.02
C GLN A 310 -11.91 -6.97 0.32
N THR A 311 -12.74 -7.34 -0.68
CA THR A 311 -14.19 -7.51 -0.51
C THR A 311 -14.48 -8.58 0.55
N TYR A 312 -13.91 -9.76 0.37
CA TYR A 312 -14.05 -10.86 1.33
C TYR A 312 -13.55 -10.49 2.72
N ASN A 313 -12.39 -9.86 2.83
CA ASN A 313 -11.82 -9.44 4.12
C ASN A 313 -12.68 -8.43 4.87
N VAL A 314 -13.42 -7.56 4.19
CA VAL A 314 -14.37 -6.64 4.83
C VAL A 314 -15.49 -7.40 5.50
N VAL A 315 -16.11 -8.35 4.80
CA VAL A 315 -17.23 -9.15 5.30
C VAL A 315 -16.78 -10.13 6.41
N ILE A 316 -15.65 -10.82 6.20
CA ILE A 316 -15.04 -11.71 7.22
C ILE A 316 -14.74 -10.94 8.51
N ARG A 317 -14.15 -9.74 8.40
CA ARG A 317 -13.84 -8.90 9.56
C ARG A 317 -15.09 -8.53 10.33
N TYR A 318 -16.15 -8.14 9.61
CA TYR A 318 -17.41 -7.81 10.26
C TYR A 318 -17.97 -8.99 11.05
N PHE A 319 -18.09 -10.18 10.44
CA PHE A 319 -18.58 -11.36 11.15
C PHE A 319 -17.69 -11.73 12.34
N CYS A 320 -16.37 -11.56 12.21
CA CYS A 320 -15.43 -11.76 13.32
C CYS A 320 -15.66 -10.75 14.46
N ASP A 321 -15.87 -9.48 14.15
CA ASP A 321 -16.10 -8.41 15.12
C ASP A 321 -17.49 -8.54 15.80
N ALA A 322 -18.49 -9.07 15.06
CA ALA A 322 -19.81 -9.41 15.58
C ALA A 322 -19.85 -10.72 16.41
N GLY A 323 -18.74 -11.48 16.45
CA GLY A 323 -18.66 -12.78 17.12
C GLY A 323 -19.29 -13.94 16.34
N GLU A 324 -19.75 -13.71 15.11
CA GLU A 324 -20.37 -14.70 14.22
C GLU A 324 -19.29 -15.46 13.42
N VAL A 325 -18.42 -16.15 14.14
CA VAL A 325 -17.21 -16.76 13.58
C VAL A 325 -17.53 -17.85 12.56
N GLU A 326 -18.62 -18.57 12.75
CA GLU A 326 -19.09 -19.63 11.84
C GLU A 326 -19.40 -19.04 10.45
N LYS A 327 -20.12 -17.92 10.39
CA LYS A 327 -20.38 -17.21 9.12
C LYS A 327 -19.10 -16.65 8.50
N ALA A 328 -18.16 -16.19 9.32
CA ALA A 328 -16.85 -15.75 8.82
C ALA A 328 -16.09 -16.90 8.16
N LEU A 329 -16.16 -18.12 8.70
CA LEU A 329 -15.56 -19.32 8.13
C LEU A 329 -16.27 -19.79 6.85
N GLU A 330 -17.59 -19.66 6.75
CA GLU A 330 -18.35 -19.94 5.52
C GLU A 330 -17.90 -19.01 4.39
N VAL A 331 -17.79 -17.71 4.67
CA VAL A 331 -17.30 -16.72 3.71
C VAL A 331 -15.84 -16.98 3.32
N PHE A 332 -15.02 -17.42 4.27
CA PHE A 332 -13.65 -17.85 3.99
C PHE A 332 -13.59 -19.09 3.09
N GLY A 333 -14.48 -20.07 3.29
CA GLY A 333 -14.61 -21.25 2.42
C GLY A 333 -14.89 -20.87 0.98
N LYS A 334 -15.81 -19.92 0.76
CA LYS A 334 -16.14 -19.40 -0.59
C LYS A 334 -14.97 -18.75 -1.31
N MET A 335 -13.94 -18.24 -0.59
CA MET A 335 -12.71 -17.76 -1.23
C MET A 335 -11.91 -18.88 -1.89
N GLY A 336 -11.88 -20.08 -1.28
CA GLY A 336 -11.08 -21.22 -1.75
C GLY A 336 -11.60 -21.82 -3.06
N ASP A 337 -12.91 -21.79 -3.26
CA ASP A 337 -13.60 -22.38 -4.43
C ASP A 337 -13.56 -21.45 -5.66
N GLY A 338 -13.15 -20.21 -5.47
CA GLY A 338 -13.10 -19.21 -6.50
C GLY A 338 -11.69 -18.82 -6.93
N SER A 339 -11.60 -17.81 -7.77
CA SER A 339 -10.34 -17.22 -8.26
C SER A 339 -9.64 -16.32 -7.22
N CYS A 340 -10.14 -16.24 -5.98
CA CYS A 340 -9.71 -15.32 -4.95
C CYS A 340 -9.07 -16.05 -3.77
N LEU A 341 -7.74 -16.15 -3.74
CA LEU A 341 -7.01 -16.81 -2.66
C LEU A 341 -6.88 -15.92 -1.42
N PRO A 342 -7.06 -16.47 -0.19
CA PRO A 342 -6.83 -15.77 1.06
C PRO A 342 -5.42 -15.19 1.14
N ASN A 343 -5.28 -14.03 1.77
CA ASN A 343 -3.98 -13.39 2.02
C ASN A 343 -3.63 -13.41 3.52
N LEU A 344 -2.45 -12.88 3.86
CA LEU A 344 -1.99 -12.81 5.24
C LEU A 344 -2.96 -12.08 6.18
N ASP A 345 -3.66 -11.05 5.68
CA ASP A 345 -4.64 -10.29 6.48
C ASP A 345 -5.89 -11.14 6.77
N THR A 346 -6.37 -11.91 5.80
CA THR A 346 -7.48 -12.87 5.97
C THR A 346 -7.22 -13.82 7.13
N TYR A 347 -6.05 -14.49 7.13
CA TYR A 347 -5.68 -15.40 8.20
C TYR A 347 -5.53 -14.71 9.55
N ASN A 348 -4.90 -13.53 9.59
CA ASN A 348 -4.71 -12.79 10.83
C ASN A 348 -6.05 -12.37 11.46
N VAL A 349 -7.03 -11.96 10.66
CA VAL A 349 -8.36 -11.59 11.14
C VAL A 349 -9.06 -12.80 11.75
N LEU A 350 -9.13 -13.91 11.01
CA LEU A 350 -9.78 -15.14 11.48
C LEU A 350 -9.11 -15.71 12.73
N ILE A 351 -7.79 -15.87 12.72
CA ILE A 351 -7.04 -16.37 13.89
C ILE A 351 -7.26 -15.47 15.09
N SER A 352 -7.29 -14.15 14.92
CA SER A 352 -7.52 -13.22 16.03
C SER A 352 -8.92 -13.36 16.62
N ALA A 353 -9.94 -13.57 15.79
CA ALA A 353 -11.33 -13.76 16.24
C ALA A 353 -11.49 -15.03 17.09
N MET A 354 -10.80 -16.13 16.74
CA MET A 354 -10.83 -17.38 17.50
C MET A 354 -10.39 -17.21 18.96
N PHE A 355 -9.51 -16.23 19.23
CA PHE A 355 -9.04 -15.97 20.59
C PHE A 355 -10.01 -15.10 21.42
N VAL A 356 -10.95 -14.42 20.80
CA VAL A 356 -11.91 -13.56 21.51
C VAL A 356 -12.94 -14.43 22.22
N ARG A 357 -13.42 -15.51 21.59
CA ARG A 357 -14.46 -16.41 22.12
C ARG A 357 -13.96 -17.36 23.22
N LYS A 358 -12.65 -17.61 23.30
CA LYS A 358 -11.98 -18.48 24.30
C LYS A 358 -12.52 -19.91 24.37
N LYS A 359 -13.15 -20.44 23.31
CA LYS A 359 -13.62 -21.82 23.22
C LYS A 359 -12.46 -22.73 22.80
N SER A 360 -12.41 -23.96 23.34
CA SER A 360 -11.39 -24.96 22.98
C SER A 360 -11.41 -25.30 21.51
N GLU A 361 -12.62 -25.47 20.94
CA GLU A 361 -12.84 -25.78 19.54
C GLU A 361 -12.30 -24.69 18.61
N ASP A 362 -12.49 -23.42 18.96
CA ASP A 362 -12.00 -22.28 18.19
C ASP A 362 -10.47 -22.27 18.12
N LEU A 363 -9.79 -22.71 19.19
CA LEU A 363 -8.32 -22.78 19.21
C LEU A 363 -7.77 -23.89 18.30
N VAL A 364 -8.51 -24.99 18.15
CA VAL A 364 -8.19 -26.04 17.17
C VAL A 364 -8.36 -25.50 15.74
N VAL A 365 -9.43 -24.73 15.48
CA VAL A 365 -9.63 -24.07 14.18
C VAL A 365 -8.53 -23.06 13.91
N ALA A 366 -8.12 -22.26 14.92
CA ALA A 366 -6.98 -21.33 14.79
C ALA A 366 -5.68 -22.06 14.42
N GLY A 367 -5.45 -23.26 14.99
CA GLY A 367 -4.32 -24.11 14.65
C GLY A 367 -4.37 -24.59 13.19
N LYS A 368 -5.54 -25.06 12.72
CA LYS A 368 -5.74 -25.46 11.32
C LYS A 368 -5.53 -24.31 10.34
N LEU A 369 -6.06 -23.11 10.65
CA LEU A 369 -5.84 -21.91 9.86
C LEU A 369 -4.36 -21.50 9.82
N LEU A 370 -3.64 -21.69 10.94
CA LEU A 370 -2.20 -21.41 11.00
C LEU A 370 -1.40 -22.38 10.11
N MET A 371 -1.80 -23.66 10.06
CA MET A 371 -1.19 -24.66 9.18
C MET A 371 -1.45 -24.34 7.72
N ASP A 372 -2.71 -24.10 7.32
CA ASP A 372 -3.08 -23.73 5.94
C ASP A 372 -2.35 -22.42 5.50
N MET A 373 -2.24 -21.45 6.41
CA MET A 373 -1.49 -20.23 6.19
C MET A 373 -0.02 -20.52 5.83
N VAL A 374 0.63 -21.44 6.55
CA VAL A 374 2.03 -21.82 6.31
C VAL A 374 2.17 -22.64 5.04
N ASP A 375 1.26 -23.58 4.78
CA ASP A 375 1.27 -24.43 3.58
C ASP A 375 1.10 -23.61 2.31
N ARG A 376 0.32 -22.55 2.36
CA ARG A 376 0.21 -21.53 1.28
C ARG A 376 1.39 -20.57 1.22
N GLY A 377 2.34 -20.71 2.14
CA GLY A 377 3.61 -20.01 2.10
C GLY A 377 3.65 -18.68 2.84
N PHE A 378 2.67 -18.34 3.63
CA PHE A 378 2.72 -17.18 4.50
C PHE A 378 3.46 -17.50 5.78
N LEU A 379 4.30 -16.57 6.26
CA LEU A 379 5.02 -16.74 7.51
C LEU A 379 4.26 -16.02 8.65
N PRO A 380 3.73 -16.76 9.63
CA PRO A 380 3.06 -16.19 10.79
C PRO A 380 4.01 -15.28 11.58
N ARG A 381 3.47 -14.25 12.21
CA ARG A 381 4.23 -13.46 13.19
C ARG A 381 4.52 -14.33 14.41
N LYS A 382 5.71 -14.16 15.03
CA LYS A 382 6.09 -14.89 16.24
C LYS A 382 5.03 -14.82 17.35
N PHE A 383 4.41 -13.65 17.51
CA PHE A 383 3.32 -13.45 18.46
C PHE A 383 2.11 -14.34 18.18
N THR A 384 1.62 -14.34 16.94
CA THR A 384 0.47 -15.16 16.50
C THR A 384 0.76 -16.64 16.72
N PHE A 385 1.95 -17.07 16.32
CA PHE A 385 2.39 -18.46 16.48
C PHE A 385 2.39 -18.91 17.95
N ASN A 386 3.05 -18.14 18.83
CA ASN A 386 3.13 -18.45 20.26
C ASN A 386 1.74 -18.43 20.92
N ARG A 387 0.87 -17.50 20.48
CA ARG A 387 -0.48 -17.40 21.02
C ARG A 387 -1.32 -18.64 20.70
N VAL A 388 -1.24 -19.16 19.45
CA VAL A 388 -1.93 -20.39 19.05
C VAL A 388 -1.39 -21.59 19.83
N LEU A 389 -0.06 -21.73 19.94
CA LEU A 389 0.55 -22.82 20.68
C LEU A 389 0.12 -22.84 22.17
N ASN A 390 0.26 -21.69 22.84
CA ASN A 390 -0.13 -21.59 24.25
C ASN A 390 -1.62 -21.91 24.44
N GLY A 391 -2.47 -21.42 23.55
CA GLY A 391 -3.90 -21.70 23.59
C GLY A 391 -4.19 -23.21 23.50
N LEU A 392 -3.56 -23.91 22.56
CA LEU A 392 -3.73 -25.36 22.37
C LEU A 392 -3.21 -26.15 23.58
N VAL A 393 -2.08 -25.76 24.17
CA VAL A 393 -1.53 -26.43 25.37
C VAL A 393 -2.48 -26.25 26.56
N ILE A 394 -2.98 -25.03 26.80
CA ILE A 394 -3.89 -24.72 27.91
C ILE A 394 -5.23 -25.48 27.78
N THR A 395 -5.70 -25.72 26.55
CA THR A 395 -6.95 -26.43 26.29
C THR A 395 -6.78 -27.94 26.14
N GLY A 396 -5.62 -28.50 26.49
CA GLY A 396 -5.36 -29.94 26.47
C GLY A 396 -5.05 -30.53 25.09
N ASN A 397 -4.97 -29.71 24.02
CA ASN A 397 -4.69 -30.18 22.66
C ASN A 397 -3.17 -30.29 22.41
N GLN A 398 -2.45 -31.00 23.29
CA GLN A 398 -0.98 -31.07 23.29
C GLN A 398 -0.40 -31.73 22.04
N ASP A 399 -1.04 -32.76 21.49
CA ASP A 399 -0.53 -33.46 20.31
C ASP A 399 -0.61 -32.59 19.07
N PHE A 400 -1.68 -31.82 18.91
CA PHE A 400 -1.81 -30.85 17.83
C PHE A 400 -0.81 -29.69 17.99
N ALA A 401 -0.55 -29.25 19.23
CA ALA A 401 0.51 -28.26 19.50
C ALA A 401 1.91 -28.77 19.11
N LYS A 402 2.21 -30.07 19.35
CA LYS A 402 3.47 -30.71 18.90
C LYS A 402 3.58 -30.74 17.38
N GLU A 403 2.49 -30.99 16.66
CA GLU A 403 2.44 -30.97 15.19
C GLU A 403 2.77 -29.58 14.64
N ILE A 404 2.15 -28.54 15.19
CA ILE A 404 2.44 -27.14 14.84
C ILE A 404 3.89 -26.77 15.14
N LEU A 405 4.49 -27.23 16.24
CA LEU A 405 5.90 -27.04 16.55
C LEU A 405 6.83 -27.71 15.55
N ARG A 406 6.51 -28.94 15.10
CA ARG A 406 7.26 -29.63 14.04
C ARG A 406 7.21 -28.86 12.70
N MET A 407 6.06 -28.29 12.37
CA MET A 407 5.90 -27.44 11.19
C MET A 407 6.80 -26.18 11.29
N GLN A 408 6.86 -25.55 12.46
CA GLN A 408 7.70 -24.38 12.69
C GLN A 408 9.18 -24.66 12.48
N SER A 409 9.69 -25.79 12.94
CA SER A 409 11.09 -26.18 12.76
C SER A 409 11.45 -26.35 11.29
N ARG A 410 10.52 -26.85 10.46
CA ARG A 410 10.66 -26.95 8.99
C ARG A 410 10.71 -25.58 8.29
N CYS A 411 10.06 -24.56 8.87
CA CYS A 411 10.06 -23.20 8.32
C CYS A 411 11.30 -22.36 8.65
N GLY A 412 12.29 -22.92 9.37
CA GLY A 412 13.59 -22.26 9.66
C GLY A 412 13.50 -21.08 10.63
N ARG A 413 12.39 -20.89 11.36
CA ARG A 413 12.28 -19.92 12.45
C ARG A 413 12.52 -20.61 13.79
N ILE A 414 13.75 -20.50 14.30
CA ILE A 414 14.11 -20.98 15.64
C ILE A 414 13.37 -20.13 16.68
N VAL A 415 12.41 -20.71 17.36
CA VAL A 415 11.84 -20.15 18.59
C VAL A 415 12.75 -20.56 19.76
N ARG A 416 13.05 -19.62 20.65
CA ARG A 416 13.66 -19.95 21.94
C ARG A 416 12.83 -21.03 22.62
N ARG A 417 13.51 -22.10 23.09
CA ARG A 417 12.93 -23.28 23.73
C ARG A 417 11.79 -22.88 24.67
N LEU A 418 10.55 -23.20 24.32
CA LEU A 418 9.49 -23.38 25.30
C LEU A 418 9.81 -24.70 26.02
N LYS A 419 10.03 -24.65 27.31
CA LYS A 419 10.00 -25.86 28.16
C LYS A 419 8.51 -26.27 28.20
N LEU A 420 8.15 -27.35 27.53
CA LEU A 420 6.91 -28.10 27.72
C LEU A 420 7.05 -28.94 28.99
#